data_fa7edd6390ba346019cb2c37811db62b
#
_entry.id   fa7edd6390ba346019cb2c37811db62b
#
_cell.length_a   1.000
_cell.length_b   1.000
_cell.length_c   1.000
_cell.angle_alpha   90.00
_cell.angle_beta   90.00
_cell.angle_gamma   90.00
#
_symmetry.space_group_name_H-M   'P 1'
#
loop_
_entity.id
_entity.type
_entity.pdbx_description
1 polymer ?
#
loop_
_entity_poly.entity_id
_entity_poly.type
_entity_poly.pdbx_seq_one_letter_code
_entity_poly.pdbx_strand_id
1 'polypeptide(L)'
;MINRFHFKRAFMLFSFTALAAGLLVSPAPVSAHDDEDSLSAVREATAPFHSLDRAGHAGYASLLSCFDYPGVGGMGQHYVKGSLLDAKVTPEQPEGLVYEVDGSKLRLVAVEYIIPQSKWTHVQAPRLFGRSFFRNDTLGLWALHAWVWRHNPLGTFANYNPTVKLCPGH
;
A
#
# COMPACT_ATOMS: atom_id res chain seq x y z
N MET A 1 30.98 -65.84 62.45
CA MET A 1 29.94 -65.66 61.39
C MET A 1 29.56 -64.21 61.40
N ILE A 2 30.08 -63.45 60.44
CA ILE A 2 29.91 -61.98 60.40
C ILE A 2 29.12 -61.66 59.11
N ASN A 3 27.91 -61.23 59.34
CA ASN A 3 26.98 -60.87 58.23
C ASN A 3 27.23 -59.41 57.80
N ARG A 4 27.68 -59.18 56.57
CA ARG A 4 27.93 -57.88 56.01
C ARG A 4 26.66 -57.42 55.24
N PHE A 5 25.98 -56.41 55.78
CA PHE A 5 24.91 -55.69 55.08
C PHE A 5 25.49 -54.69 54.07
N HIS A 6 25.13 -54.87 52.79
CA HIS A 6 25.45 -53.95 51.74
C HIS A 6 24.31 -52.91 51.59
N PHE A 7 24.60 -51.69 51.92
CA PHE A 7 23.69 -50.56 51.70
C PHE A 7 23.82 -50.11 50.24
N LYS A 8 22.81 -50.34 49.40
CA LYS A 8 22.72 -49.75 48.07
C LYS A 8 22.18 -48.37 48.16
N ARG A 9 23.02 -47.35 47.92
CA ARG A 9 22.59 -45.94 47.73
C ARG A 9 21.93 -45.80 46.33
N ALA A 10 20.63 -45.53 46.32
CA ALA A 10 19.92 -45.11 45.11
C ALA A 10 20.19 -43.60 44.87
N PHE A 11 20.84 -43.32 43.73
CA PHE A 11 21.02 -41.94 43.24
C PHE A 11 19.74 -41.55 42.47
N MET A 12 18.98 -40.63 43.04
CA MET A 12 17.79 -40.05 42.39
C MET A 12 18.23 -38.87 41.55
N LEU A 13 18.26 -39.05 40.20
CA LEU A 13 18.50 -38.01 39.22
C LEU A 13 17.23 -37.18 39.08
N PHE A 14 17.25 -35.95 39.60
CA PHE A 14 16.23 -34.96 39.30
C PHE A 14 16.51 -34.33 37.94
N SER A 15 15.74 -34.73 36.93
CA SER A 15 15.72 -34.03 35.64
C SER A 15 14.92 -32.72 35.78
N PHE A 16 15.62 -31.60 35.75
CA PHE A 16 14.99 -30.28 35.58
C PHE A 16 14.63 -30.07 34.10
N THR A 17 13.38 -30.24 33.73
CA THR A 17 12.86 -29.80 32.44
C THR A 17 12.60 -28.30 32.55
N ALA A 18 13.48 -27.49 31.95
CA ALA A 18 13.25 -26.04 31.77
C ALA A 18 12.19 -25.85 30.70
N LEU A 19 10.99 -25.43 31.12
CA LEU A 19 9.90 -25.00 30.21
C LEU A 19 10.25 -23.61 29.68
N ALA A 20 10.79 -23.50 28.47
CA ALA A 20 10.98 -22.24 27.78
C ALA A 20 9.60 -21.71 27.33
N ALA A 21 9.02 -20.78 28.09
CA ALA A 21 7.85 -20.04 27.66
C ALA A 21 8.27 -19.06 26.54
N GLY A 22 8.10 -19.46 25.28
CA GLY A 22 8.24 -18.58 24.12
C GLY A 22 7.17 -17.50 24.18
N LEU A 23 7.56 -16.25 24.42
CA LEU A 23 6.68 -15.09 24.25
C LEU A 23 6.37 -14.96 22.75
N LEU A 24 5.18 -15.37 22.35
CA LEU A 24 4.63 -15.05 21.04
C LEU A 24 4.32 -13.55 21.04
N VAL A 25 5.23 -12.74 20.51
CA VAL A 25 4.99 -11.35 20.20
C VAL A 25 4.04 -11.33 18.99
N SER A 26 2.75 -11.23 19.23
CA SER A 26 1.79 -10.94 18.16
C SER A 26 2.07 -9.52 17.65
N PRO A 27 2.19 -9.31 16.33
CA PRO A 27 2.28 -7.95 15.80
C PRO A 27 1.01 -7.19 16.21
N ALA A 28 1.21 -6.02 16.83
CA ALA A 28 0.09 -5.15 17.16
C ALA A 28 -0.70 -4.82 15.89
N PRO A 29 -2.04 -4.78 15.93
CA PRO A 29 -2.82 -4.32 14.79
C PRO A 29 -2.42 -2.86 14.49
N VAL A 30 -2.10 -2.57 13.22
CA VAL A 30 -1.92 -1.19 12.75
C VAL A 30 -3.21 -0.45 13.05
N SER A 31 -3.14 0.59 13.83
CA SER A 31 -4.30 1.36 14.27
C SER A 31 -4.91 2.11 13.08
N ALA A 32 -6.23 2.17 13.00
CA ALA A 32 -6.94 3.02 12.03
C ALA A 32 -6.54 4.52 12.14
N HIS A 33 -6.01 4.93 13.28
CA HIS A 33 -5.47 6.27 13.52
C HIS A 33 -4.19 6.52 12.72
N ASP A 34 -3.29 5.54 12.62
CA ASP A 34 -2.01 5.69 11.90
C ASP A 34 -2.26 5.82 10.38
N ASP A 35 -3.31 5.18 9.86
CA ASP A 35 -3.72 5.28 8.46
C ASP A 35 -4.32 6.67 8.15
N GLU A 36 -5.14 7.23 9.04
CA GLU A 36 -5.77 8.56 8.86
C GLU A 36 -4.71 9.68 8.88
N ASP A 37 -3.78 9.64 9.83
CA ASP A 37 -2.68 10.60 9.93
C ASP A 37 -1.77 10.54 8.69
N SER A 38 -1.47 9.33 8.21
CA SER A 38 -0.69 9.12 6.99
C SER A 38 -1.41 9.66 5.75
N LEU A 39 -2.72 9.45 5.61
CA LEU A 39 -3.50 9.98 4.50
C LEU A 39 -3.67 11.51 4.58
N SER A 40 -3.66 12.08 5.78
CA SER A 40 -3.64 13.54 5.97
C SER A 40 -2.33 14.14 5.43
N ALA A 41 -1.19 13.53 5.73
CA ALA A 41 0.10 13.96 5.20
C ALA A 41 0.17 13.85 3.65
N VAL A 42 -0.44 12.82 3.06
CA VAL A 42 -0.58 12.70 1.60
C VAL A 42 -1.40 13.87 1.02
N ARG A 43 -2.53 14.22 1.65
CA ARG A 43 -3.35 15.38 1.21
C ARG A 43 -2.54 16.67 1.28
N GLU A 44 -1.84 16.92 2.38
CA GLU A 44 -1.01 18.12 2.53
C GLU A 44 0.06 18.21 1.44
N ALA A 45 0.82 17.14 1.21
CA ALA A 45 1.87 17.08 0.21
C ALA A 45 1.36 17.24 -1.22
N THR A 46 0.13 16.77 -1.52
CA THR A 46 -0.42 16.76 -2.88
C THR A 46 -1.43 17.90 -3.15
N ALA A 47 -1.81 18.69 -2.14
CA ALA A 47 -2.71 19.85 -2.30
C ALA A 47 -2.28 20.83 -3.41
N PRO A 48 -0.99 21.15 -3.59
CA PRO A 48 -0.55 22.02 -4.69
C PRO A 48 -0.93 21.50 -6.08
N PHE A 49 -1.10 20.19 -6.24
CA PHE A 49 -1.34 19.52 -7.52
C PHE A 49 -2.82 19.53 -7.96
N HIS A 50 -3.70 20.20 -7.22
CA HIS A 50 -4.98 20.64 -7.78
C HIS A 50 -4.78 21.58 -8.98
N SER A 51 -3.62 22.23 -9.07
CA SER A 51 -3.14 22.92 -10.26
C SER A 51 -2.33 21.96 -11.13
N LEU A 52 -2.84 21.66 -12.31
CA LEU A 52 -2.16 20.79 -13.27
C LEU A 52 -0.80 21.39 -13.71
N ASP A 53 -0.72 22.71 -13.80
CA ASP A 53 0.53 23.42 -14.10
C ASP A 53 1.60 23.16 -13.02
N ARG A 54 1.22 23.22 -11.74
CA ARG A 54 2.14 22.87 -10.64
C ARG A 54 2.56 21.41 -10.67
N ALA A 55 1.64 20.51 -11.01
CA ALA A 55 1.98 19.10 -11.18
C ALA A 55 3.01 18.91 -12.30
N GLY A 56 2.81 19.59 -13.45
CA GLY A 56 3.76 19.59 -14.56
C GLY A 56 5.14 20.12 -14.16
N HIS A 57 5.20 21.26 -13.48
CA HIS A 57 6.47 21.82 -12.96
C HIS A 57 7.17 20.88 -11.95
N ALA A 58 6.40 20.08 -11.19
CA ALA A 58 6.94 19.07 -10.28
C ALA A 58 7.42 17.79 -11.01
N GLY A 59 7.22 17.70 -12.33
CA GLY A 59 7.67 16.58 -13.17
C GLY A 59 6.63 15.48 -13.40
N TYR A 60 5.36 15.73 -13.07
CA TYR A 60 4.27 14.84 -13.43
C TYR A 60 3.84 15.10 -14.87
N ALA A 61 3.75 14.06 -15.66
CA ALA A 61 3.32 14.13 -17.06
C ALA A 61 2.20 13.13 -17.33
N SER A 62 1.29 13.47 -18.26
CA SER A 62 0.24 12.56 -18.68
C SER A 62 0.87 11.25 -19.20
N LEU A 63 0.46 10.15 -18.61
CA LEU A 63 0.87 8.81 -19.01
C LEU A 63 -0.41 8.00 -19.26
N LEU A 64 -0.52 7.44 -20.45
CA LEU A 64 -1.70 6.69 -20.89
C LEU A 64 -2.96 7.57 -21.04
N SER A 65 -4.02 6.99 -21.61
CA SER A 65 -5.32 7.64 -21.69
C SER A 65 -6.09 7.49 -20.36
N CYS A 66 -7.22 8.16 -20.27
CA CYS A 66 -8.14 8.01 -19.14
C CYS A 66 -8.61 6.55 -19.03
N PHE A 67 -8.72 6.05 -17.80
CA PHE A 67 -9.22 4.72 -17.49
C PHE A 67 -10.56 4.75 -16.77
N ASP A 68 -11.43 3.83 -17.15
CA ASP A 68 -12.67 3.54 -16.43
C ASP A 68 -13.07 2.07 -16.63
N TYR A 69 -14.11 1.67 -15.91
CA TYR A 69 -14.77 0.38 -16.10
C TYR A 69 -16.29 0.62 -16.04
N PRO A 70 -16.98 0.64 -17.20
CA PRO A 70 -18.42 0.85 -17.25
C PRO A 70 -19.19 -0.09 -16.33
N GLY A 71 -20.11 0.46 -15.53
CA GLY A 71 -20.84 -0.29 -14.50
C GLY A 71 -20.12 -0.45 -13.15
N VAL A 72 -18.83 -0.09 -13.07
CA VAL A 72 -18.06 -0.09 -11.81
C VAL A 72 -17.70 1.33 -11.39
N GLY A 73 -17.11 2.13 -12.28
CA GLY A 73 -16.73 3.51 -11.97
C GLY A 73 -15.56 4.01 -12.81
N GLY A 74 -15.25 5.29 -12.66
CA GLY A 74 -14.09 5.92 -13.25
C GLY A 74 -12.82 5.63 -12.44
N MET A 75 -11.69 5.62 -13.12
CA MET A 75 -10.37 5.70 -12.51
C MET A 75 -9.80 7.10 -12.77
N GLY A 76 -9.87 7.56 -14.02
CA GLY A 76 -9.46 8.89 -14.44
C GLY A 76 -8.19 8.89 -15.29
N GLN A 77 -7.67 10.11 -15.50
CA GLN A 77 -6.44 10.38 -16.24
C GLN A 77 -5.24 10.36 -15.30
N HIS A 78 -4.22 9.58 -15.61
CA HIS A 78 -3.01 9.45 -14.79
C HIS A 78 -1.90 10.40 -15.28
N TYR A 79 -1.31 11.10 -14.33
CA TYR A 79 -0.11 11.90 -14.49
C TYR A 79 0.99 11.29 -13.63
N VAL A 80 2.07 10.83 -14.25
CA VAL A 80 3.11 10.05 -13.56
C VAL A 80 4.43 10.81 -13.57
N LYS A 81 5.11 10.79 -12.43
CA LYS A 81 6.47 11.32 -12.29
C LYS A 81 7.48 10.20 -12.48
N GLY A 82 7.97 10.07 -13.70
CA GLY A 82 8.85 8.98 -14.13
C GLY A 82 10.13 8.82 -13.29
N SER A 83 10.62 9.92 -12.69
CA SER A 83 11.81 9.88 -11.82
C SER A 83 11.61 9.17 -10.48
N LEU A 84 10.35 8.91 -10.11
CA LEU A 84 9.98 8.16 -8.89
C LEU A 84 9.74 6.67 -9.15
N LEU A 85 9.70 6.24 -10.41
CA LEU A 85 9.43 4.84 -10.77
C LEU A 85 10.62 3.93 -10.42
N ASP A 86 10.71 3.55 -9.17
CA ASP A 86 11.71 2.62 -8.63
C ASP A 86 11.05 1.55 -7.73
N ALA A 87 11.80 0.94 -6.81
CA ALA A 87 11.29 -0.06 -5.86
C ALA A 87 10.89 0.54 -4.50
N LYS A 88 10.90 1.87 -4.36
CA LYS A 88 10.58 2.57 -3.13
C LYS A 88 9.30 3.35 -3.32
N VAL A 89 8.51 3.44 -2.26
CA VAL A 89 7.32 4.28 -2.20
C VAL A 89 7.35 5.11 -0.93
N THR A 90 6.99 6.36 -1.04
CA THR A 90 6.92 7.30 0.08
C THR A 90 5.52 7.91 0.08
N PRO A 91 4.78 7.87 1.20
CA PRO A 91 3.40 8.38 1.27
C PRO A 91 3.23 9.78 0.68
N GLU A 92 4.09 10.71 1.02
CA GLU A 92 4.03 12.12 0.61
C GLU A 92 4.58 12.38 -0.81
N GLN A 93 5.12 11.35 -1.48
CA GLN A 93 5.68 11.46 -2.83
C GLN A 93 5.11 10.36 -3.74
N PRO A 94 3.80 10.38 -4.03
CA PRO A 94 3.20 9.39 -4.91
C PRO A 94 3.79 9.48 -6.32
N GLU A 95 3.97 8.34 -6.96
CA GLU A 95 4.45 8.23 -8.33
C GLU A 95 3.41 8.76 -9.33
N GLY A 96 2.12 8.66 -8.99
CA GLY A 96 0.99 9.05 -9.83
C GLY A 96 0.02 10.01 -9.15
N LEU A 97 -0.53 10.92 -9.95
CA LEU A 97 -1.68 11.77 -9.63
C LEU A 97 -2.82 11.38 -10.56
N VAL A 98 -4.02 11.20 -10.00
CA VAL A 98 -5.19 10.77 -10.77
C VAL A 98 -6.19 11.90 -10.84
N TYR A 99 -6.56 12.27 -12.05
CA TYR A 99 -7.50 13.36 -12.31
C TYR A 99 -8.79 12.85 -12.95
N GLU A 100 -9.93 13.21 -12.37
CA GLU A 100 -11.23 13.10 -13.04
C GLU A 100 -11.27 14.04 -14.25
N VAL A 101 -11.71 13.51 -15.40
CA VAL A 101 -11.91 14.28 -16.62
C VAL A 101 -13.37 14.78 -16.65
N ASP A 102 -13.58 16.09 -16.61
CA ASP A 102 -14.90 16.73 -16.67
C ASP A 102 -14.93 17.75 -17.81
N GLY A 103 -15.22 17.28 -19.01
CA GLY A 103 -15.05 18.08 -20.22
C GLY A 103 -13.59 18.48 -20.42
N SER A 104 -13.31 19.78 -20.43
CA SER A 104 -11.94 20.31 -20.51
C SER A 104 -11.26 20.47 -19.15
N LYS A 105 -11.93 20.15 -18.05
CA LYS A 105 -11.41 20.32 -16.68
C LYS A 105 -10.86 19.02 -16.16
N LEU A 106 -9.71 19.12 -15.49
CA LEU A 106 -9.09 18.03 -14.74
C LEU A 106 -9.15 18.37 -13.25
N ARG A 107 -9.68 17.44 -12.46
CA ARG A 107 -9.79 17.58 -11.00
C ARG A 107 -9.02 16.46 -10.32
N LEU A 108 -8.06 16.79 -9.48
CA LEU A 108 -7.35 15.82 -8.68
C LEU A 108 -8.34 15.08 -7.78
N VAL A 109 -8.37 13.75 -7.87
CA VAL A 109 -9.30 12.88 -7.12
C VAL A 109 -8.59 11.82 -6.28
N ALA A 110 -7.43 11.36 -6.74
CA ALA A 110 -6.66 10.35 -6.06
C ALA A 110 -5.15 10.53 -6.32
N VAL A 111 -4.35 9.80 -5.55
CA VAL A 111 -2.95 9.53 -5.87
C VAL A 111 -2.77 8.05 -6.16
N GLU A 112 -1.69 7.70 -6.84
CA GLU A 112 -1.35 6.32 -7.15
C GLU A 112 0.13 6.08 -6.83
N TYR A 113 0.37 4.99 -6.10
CA TYR A 113 1.72 4.47 -5.83
C TYR A 113 2.03 3.38 -6.84
N ILE A 114 3.17 3.50 -7.53
CA ILE A 114 3.50 2.66 -8.67
C ILE A 114 4.91 2.12 -8.52
N ILE A 115 5.06 0.79 -8.58
CA ILE A 115 6.35 0.13 -8.65
C ILE A 115 6.40 -0.70 -9.95
N PRO A 116 7.35 -0.44 -10.85
CA PRO A 116 7.55 -1.33 -12.01
C PRO A 116 7.89 -2.74 -11.55
N GLN A 117 7.22 -3.77 -12.09
CA GLN A 117 7.47 -5.17 -11.71
C GLN A 117 8.94 -5.56 -11.92
N SER A 118 9.59 -5.00 -12.93
CA SER A 118 11.01 -5.22 -13.21
C SER A 118 11.96 -4.67 -12.12
N LYS A 119 11.48 -3.77 -11.26
CA LYS A 119 12.25 -3.22 -10.14
C LYS A 119 11.96 -3.92 -8.81
N TRP A 120 10.85 -4.68 -8.72
CA TRP A 120 10.46 -5.38 -7.51
C TRP A 120 11.01 -6.80 -7.49
N THR A 121 11.97 -7.07 -6.60
CA THR A 121 12.68 -8.36 -6.52
C THR A 121 12.17 -9.27 -5.40
N HIS A 122 11.19 -8.82 -4.62
CA HIS A 122 10.63 -9.60 -3.51
C HIS A 122 9.51 -10.53 -3.97
N VAL A 123 9.34 -11.65 -3.28
CA VAL A 123 8.27 -12.63 -3.55
C VAL A 123 6.90 -12.08 -3.15
N GLN A 124 6.82 -11.39 -2.00
CA GLN A 124 5.59 -10.79 -1.53
C GLN A 124 5.30 -9.49 -2.27
N ALA A 125 4.02 -9.20 -2.49
CA ALA A 125 3.58 -7.93 -3.06
C ALA A 125 4.05 -6.74 -2.20
N PRO A 126 4.36 -5.58 -2.81
CA PRO A 126 4.61 -4.35 -2.07
C PRO A 126 3.43 -4.00 -1.16
N ARG A 127 3.70 -3.29 -0.09
CA ARG A 127 2.66 -2.85 0.86
C ARG A 127 2.88 -1.39 1.25
N LEU A 128 1.77 -0.66 1.39
CA LEU A 128 1.73 0.69 1.93
C LEU A 128 0.38 0.88 2.64
N PHE A 129 0.28 1.67 3.71
CA PHE A 129 -0.95 1.86 4.51
C PHE A 129 -1.60 0.53 4.92
N GLY A 130 -0.81 -0.48 5.29
CA GLY A 130 -1.33 -1.81 5.60
C GLY A 130 -1.95 -2.57 4.42
N ARG A 131 -1.94 -2.03 3.20
CA ARG A 131 -2.54 -2.61 1.99
C ARG A 131 -1.49 -3.20 1.07
N SER A 132 -1.82 -4.31 0.42
CA SER A 132 -1.00 -4.86 -0.66
C SER A 132 -1.31 -4.14 -1.96
N PHE A 133 -0.28 -3.90 -2.76
CA PHE A 133 -0.44 -3.38 -4.12
C PHE A 133 -1.13 -4.42 -5.01
N PHE A 134 -1.92 -3.93 -5.94
CA PHE A 134 -2.50 -4.71 -7.02
C PHE A 134 -1.44 -4.96 -8.11
N ARG A 135 -1.36 -6.20 -8.58
CA ARG A 135 -0.48 -6.56 -9.68
C ARG A 135 -1.19 -6.37 -11.02
N ASN A 136 -0.65 -5.51 -11.85
CA ASN A 136 -1.13 -5.28 -13.22
C ASN A 136 -0.10 -5.84 -14.22
N ASP A 137 -0.32 -7.05 -14.69
CA ASP A 137 0.61 -7.71 -15.63
C ASP A 137 0.56 -7.11 -17.04
N THR A 138 -0.56 -6.49 -17.42
CA THR A 138 -0.70 -5.83 -18.73
C THR A 138 0.21 -4.62 -18.84
N LEU A 139 0.33 -3.85 -17.76
CA LEU A 139 1.19 -2.66 -17.71
C LEU A 139 2.57 -2.95 -17.08
N GLY A 140 2.80 -4.15 -16.55
CA GLY A 140 4.04 -4.52 -15.87
C GLY A 140 4.26 -3.74 -14.56
N LEU A 141 3.20 -3.43 -13.83
CA LEU A 141 3.22 -2.58 -12.66
C LEU A 141 2.63 -3.28 -11.43
N TRP A 142 3.10 -2.86 -10.26
CA TRP A 142 2.37 -2.93 -8.99
C TRP A 142 1.78 -1.55 -8.74
N ALA A 143 0.50 -1.47 -8.38
CA ALA A 143 -0.21 -0.21 -8.17
C ALA A 143 -1.07 -0.24 -6.91
N LEU A 144 -1.17 0.91 -6.25
CA LEU A 144 -2.08 1.14 -5.13
C LEU A 144 -2.67 2.55 -5.25
N HIS A 145 -3.98 2.64 -5.51
CA HIS A 145 -4.70 3.91 -5.46
C HIS A 145 -4.98 4.34 -4.03
N ALA A 146 -4.98 5.65 -3.79
CA ALA A 146 -5.49 6.24 -2.56
C ALA A 146 -6.40 7.43 -2.91
N TRP A 147 -7.72 7.26 -2.72
CA TRP A 147 -8.75 8.26 -3.00
C TRP A 147 -8.81 9.33 -1.91
N VAL A 148 -7.77 10.12 -1.82
CA VAL A 148 -7.60 11.14 -0.77
C VAL A 148 -8.36 12.44 -1.02
N TRP A 149 -8.79 12.68 -2.28
CA TRP A 149 -9.46 13.93 -2.70
C TRP A 149 -10.92 13.72 -3.12
N ARG A 150 -11.34 12.47 -3.30
CA ARG A 150 -12.71 12.10 -3.64
C ARG A 150 -13.13 10.90 -2.79
N HIS A 151 -14.22 11.05 -2.06
CA HIS A 151 -14.79 9.90 -1.33
C HIS A 151 -15.07 8.75 -2.31
N ASN A 152 -14.69 7.55 -1.91
CA ASN A 152 -14.95 6.34 -2.68
C ASN A 152 -15.78 5.35 -1.84
N PRO A 153 -17.05 5.10 -2.20
CA PRO A 153 -17.91 4.18 -1.45
C PRO A 153 -17.43 2.72 -1.52
N LEU A 154 -16.55 2.38 -2.48
CA LEU A 154 -15.91 1.05 -2.57
C LEU A 154 -14.67 0.94 -1.68
N GLY A 155 -14.27 2.02 -0.99
CA GLY A 155 -13.13 2.10 -0.10
C GLY A 155 -11.99 2.97 -0.63
N THR A 156 -11.23 3.54 0.30
CA THR A 156 -10.14 4.49 0.01
C THR A 156 -9.07 3.94 -0.94
N PHE A 157 -8.88 2.62 -0.97
CA PHE A 157 -7.83 1.96 -1.76
C PHE A 157 -8.38 1.10 -2.90
N ALA A 158 -9.67 1.25 -3.26
CA ALA A 158 -10.25 0.54 -4.39
C ALA A 158 -9.72 1.09 -5.73
N ASN A 159 -9.61 0.22 -6.75
CA ASN A 159 -9.07 0.61 -8.06
C ASN A 159 -9.99 1.58 -8.81
N TYR A 160 -11.31 1.48 -8.66
CA TYR A 160 -12.30 2.31 -9.34
C TYR A 160 -13.16 3.04 -8.31
N ASN A 161 -13.72 4.18 -8.73
CA ASN A 161 -14.61 4.97 -7.89
C ASN A 161 -15.88 5.31 -8.65
N PRO A 162 -17.07 4.81 -8.21
CA PRO A 162 -18.34 5.06 -8.89
C PRO A 162 -18.78 6.54 -8.82
N THR A 163 -18.16 7.36 -7.98
CA THR A 163 -18.44 8.81 -7.92
C THR A 163 -17.57 9.64 -8.86
N VAL A 164 -16.62 9.00 -9.56
CA VAL A 164 -15.77 9.62 -10.58
C VAL A 164 -16.39 9.38 -11.96
N LYS A 165 -16.45 10.41 -12.77
CA LYS A 165 -17.00 10.34 -14.13
C LYS A 165 -16.25 9.32 -14.97
N LEU A 166 -16.99 8.65 -15.83
CA LEU A 166 -16.38 7.80 -16.86
C LEU A 166 -15.58 8.68 -17.83
N CYS A 167 -14.66 8.06 -18.54
CA CYS A 167 -13.81 8.74 -19.50
C CYS A 167 -14.63 9.25 -20.69
N PRO A 168 -14.21 10.36 -21.35
CA PRO A 168 -14.90 10.85 -22.54
C PRO A 168 -14.96 9.78 -23.64
N GLY A 169 -16.17 9.57 -24.21
CA GLY A 169 -16.40 8.60 -25.28
C GLY A 169 -17.09 7.31 -24.86
N HIS A 170 -17.47 7.21 -23.58
CA HIS A 170 -18.32 6.13 -23.04
C HIS A 170 -19.75 6.59 -22.81
#